data_97086037862acf3e35678fd7e1984c20
#
_entry.id   97086037862acf3e35678fd7e1984c20
#
_cell.length_a   1.000
_cell.length_b   1.000
_cell.length_c   1.000
_cell.angle_alpha   90.00
_cell.angle_beta   90.00
_cell.angle_gamma   90.00
#
_symmetry.space_group_name_H-M   'P 1'
#
loop_
_entity.id
_entity.type
_entity.pdbx_description
1 polymer ?
#
loop_
_entity_poly.entity_id
_entity_poly.type
_entity_poly.pdbx_seq_one_letter_code
_entity_poly.pdbx_strand_id
1 'polypeptide(L)'
;MTVIYPSPIFGPVHSRRLGVSLGINLLPEDGKVCSFDCIYCECGFNADHRPKKALPTREEVRNALEARLQDMQQNGPQPDVLTFAGNGEPTAHPHFPEIIEDTLMLRDKYFPNAKVSVLSNSTFIHRPAVFDALNKIDNNILKLDTVDEDYIHTVDRPTGHYSVGEIVEHMKAFQGNCIIQTMFMKGSYQGKDVDNTSDKYVLPWLEVVKEIKPCQVMIYTIDRETPDHDLCKATHEELDRIAALIKEEGIPVSVSY
;
A
#
# COMPACT_ATOMS: atom_id res chain seq x y z
N MET A 1 14.97 13.18 -2.51
CA MET A 1 15.83 11.97 -2.52
C MET A 1 14.93 10.78 -2.21
N THR A 2 14.87 9.81 -3.10
CA THR A 2 14.09 8.58 -2.92
C THR A 2 14.62 7.76 -1.73
N VAL A 3 13.74 7.01 -1.06
CA VAL A 3 14.03 6.30 0.19
C VAL A 3 14.03 4.79 -0.06
N ILE A 4 15.13 4.12 0.32
CA ILE A 4 15.18 2.66 0.43
C ILE A 4 15.16 2.31 1.92
N TYR A 5 14.17 1.56 2.34
CA TYR A 5 13.96 1.20 3.74
C TYR A 5 14.82 0.01 4.16
N PRO A 6 15.28 -0.03 5.42
CA PRO A 6 15.87 -1.25 5.98
C PRO A 6 14.95 -2.46 5.84
N SER A 7 15.54 -3.64 5.74
CA SER A 7 14.86 -4.93 5.68
C SER A 7 15.48 -5.89 6.70
N PRO A 8 14.72 -6.78 7.36
CA PRO A 8 13.28 -6.98 7.20
C PRO A 8 12.41 -6.07 8.06
N ILE A 9 12.96 -5.34 9.05
CA ILE A 9 12.20 -4.49 9.97
C ILE A 9 12.75 -3.07 9.96
N PHE A 10 11.86 -2.09 9.97
CA PHE A 10 12.22 -0.67 10.06
C PHE A 10 11.26 0.12 10.96
N GLY A 11 11.72 1.26 11.43
CA GLY A 11 10.95 2.11 12.34
C GLY A 11 11.13 1.73 13.82
N PRO A 12 10.14 2.00 14.71
CA PRO A 12 8.79 2.49 14.36
C PRO A 12 8.79 3.90 13.76
N VAL A 13 7.81 4.16 12.92
CA VAL A 13 7.55 5.47 12.32
C VAL A 13 6.18 5.99 12.74
N HIS A 14 6.04 7.33 12.85
CA HIS A 14 4.72 7.94 13.04
C HIS A 14 4.00 8.03 11.71
N SER A 15 3.02 7.17 11.51
CA SER A 15 2.15 7.19 10.33
C SER A 15 1.00 8.16 10.55
N ARG A 16 0.78 9.08 9.59
CA ARG A 16 -0.39 9.99 9.62
C ARG A 16 -1.72 9.25 9.59
N ARG A 17 -1.72 8.02 9.07
CA ARG A 17 -2.93 7.19 8.85
C ARG A 17 -3.12 6.10 9.88
N LEU A 18 -2.04 5.58 10.45
CA LEU A 18 -2.04 4.33 11.20
C LEU A 18 -1.43 4.45 12.61
N GLY A 19 -1.00 5.65 13.06
CA GLY A 19 -0.36 5.83 14.35
C GLY A 19 1.08 5.37 14.39
N VAL A 20 1.54 4.82 15.52
CA VAL A 20 2.89 4.27 15.70
C VAL A 20 2.98 2.95 14.93
N SER A 21 3.67 2.99 13.79
CA SER A 21 3.76 1.87 12.85
C SER A 21 5.15 1.24 12.87
N LEU A 22 5.21 -0.06 13.17
CA LEU A 22 6.40 -0.87 12.95
C LEU A 22 6.36 -1.43 11.54
N GLY A 23 7.33 -1.06 10.70
CA GLY A 23 7.40 -1.48 9.30
C GLY A 23 8.01 -2.86 9.13
N ILE A 24 7.41 -3.67 8.28
CA ILE A 24 7.90 -4.98 7.84
C ILE A 24 8.16 -4.89 6.33
N ASN A 25 9.42 -4.94 5.94
CA ASN A 25 9.87 -4.87 4.56
C ASN A 25 10.35 -6.25 4.10
N LEU A 26 9.56 -6.90 3.25
CA LEU A 26 9.85 -8.24 2.72
C LEU A 26 10.78 -8.23 1.50
N LEU A 27 11.28 -7.06 1.13
CA LEU A 27 12.06 -6.87 -0.07
C LEU A 27 13.51 -6.52 0.30
N PRO A 28 14.45 -6.58 -0.66
CA PRO A 28 15.86 -6.35 -0.35
C PRO A 28 16.10 -4.96 0.26
N GLU A 29 17.06 -4.89 1.20
CA GLU A 29 17.41 -3.65 1.88
C GLU A 29 18.23 -2.68 1.02
N ASP A 30 18.72 -3.13 -0.13
CA ASP A 30 19.58 -2.36 -1.03
C ASP A 30 18.91 -2.01 -2.36
N GLY A 31 17.59 -2.27 -2.49
CA GLY A 31 16.91 -1.95 -3.74
C GLY A 31 15.41 -2.22 -3.73
N LYS A 32 14.77 -1.94 -4.85
CA LYS A 32 13.33 -2.04 -5.04
C LYS A 32 12.95 -3.26 -5.88
N VAL A 33 11.95 -4.02 -5.41
CA VAL A 33 11.30 -5.10 -6.15
C VAL A 33 9.80 -4.89 -6.13
N CYS A 34 9.25 -4.40 -7.23
CA CYS A 34 7.84 -4.11 -7.35
C CYS A 34 7.29 -4.53 -8.70
N SER A 35 6.05 -5.02 -8.72
CA SER A 35 5.28 -5.28 -9.93
C SER A 35 4.71 -4.01 -10.57
N PHE A 36 4.80 -2.87 -9.87
CA PHE A 36 4.53 -1.53 -10.39
C PHE A 36 5.82 -0.70 -10.42
N ASP A 37 5.81 0.35 -11.24
CA ASP A 37 6.91 1.32 -11.34
C ASP A 37 6.36 2.76 -11.30
N CYS A 38 5.53 3.04 -10.29
CA CYS A 38 4.75 4.28 -10.18
C CYS A 38 5.65 5.53 -10.23
N ILE A 39 5.23 6.53 -11.01
CA ILE A 39 5.96 7.80 -11.18
C ILE A 39 6.05 8.64 -9.89
N TYR A 40 5.21 8.34 -8.90
CA TYR A 40 5.17 9.02 -7.60
C TYR A 40 5.74 8.18 -6.44
N CYS A 41 6.37 7.04 -6.73
CA CYS A 41 6.83 6.13 -5.68
C CYS A 41 8.00 6.73 -4.89
N GLU A 42 7.86 6.87 -3.58
CA GLU A 42 8.93 7.38 -2.72
C GLU A 42 10.21 6.52 -2.74
N CYS A 43 10.10 5.26 -3.15
CA CYS A 43 11.25 4.36 -3.34
C CYS A 43 11.95 4.52 -4.70
N GLY A 44 11.51 5.45 -5.55
CA GLY A 44 12.08 5.66 -6.88
C GLY A 44 11.59 4.65 -7.93
N PHE A 45 12.21 4.68 -9.11
CA PHE A 45 11.93 3.70 -10.15
C PHE A 45 12.66 2.38 -9.91
N ASN A 46 12.08 1.28 -10.41
CA ASN A 46 12.69 -0.05 -10.31
C ASN A 46 14.11 -0.10 -10.95
N ALA A 47 14.33 0.68 -12.01
CA ALA A 47 15.61 0.73 -12.70
C ALA A 47 16.73 1.40 -11.89
N ASP A 48 16.37 2.38 -11.04
CA ASP A 48 17.33 3.19 -10.28
C ASP A 48 17.88 2.44 -9.06
N HIS A 49 17.10 1.49 -8.55
CA HIS A 49 17.38 0.76 -7.32
C HIS A 49 17.30 -0.75 -7.50
N ARG A 50 18.03 -1.28 -8.49
CA ARG A 50 18.10 -2.74 -8.70
C ARG A 50 18.87 -3.40 -7.56
N PRO A 51 18.23 -4.30 -6.79
CA PRO A 51 18.89 -4.94 -5.66
C PRO A 51 19.97 -5.92 -6.11
N LYS A 52 20.98 -6.07 -5.27
CA LYS A 52 22.01 -7.11 -5.37
C LYS A 52 21.85 -8.16 -4.28
N LYS A 53 21.15 -7.82 -3.20
CA LYS A 53 20.83 -8.72 -2.08
C LYS A 53 19.58 -9.54 -2.38
N ALA A 54 19.51 -10.71 -1.76
CA ALA A 54 18.32 -11.57 -1.82
C ALA A 54 17.18 -10.99 -0.97
N LEU A 55 15.97 -11.51 -1.19
CA LEU A 55 14.83 -11.30 -0.29
C LEU A 55 15.18 -11.88 1.09
N PRO A 56 14.73 -11.27 2.19
CA PRO A 56 14.87 -11.87 3.51
C PRO A 56 14.09 -13.20 3.56
N THR A 57 14.66 -14.22 4.19
CA THR A 57 13.98 -15.48 4.41
C THR A 57 12.85 -15.32 5.46
N ARG A 58 11.87 -16.25 5.44
CA ARG A 58 10.83 -16.30 6.49
C ARG A 58 11.43 -16.29 7.90
N GLU A 59 12.50 -17.04 8.12
CA GLU A 59 13.17 -17.15 9.42
C GLU A 59 13.83 -15.83 9.83
N GLU A 60 14.51 -15.14 8.92
CA GLU A 60 15.09 -13.83 9.17
C GLU A 60 14.02 -12.79 9.54
N VAL A 61 12.89 -12.76 8.80
CA VAL A 61 11.77 -11.87 9.11
C VAL A 61 11.21 -12.17 10.49
N ARG A 62 10.92 -13.43 10.80
CA ARG A 62 10.36 -13.86 12.08
C ARG A 62 11.27 -13.49 13.25
N ASN A 63 12.57 -13.81 13.15
CA ASN A 63 13.55 -13.56 14.22
C ASN A 63 13.74 -12.05 14.44
N ALA A 64 13.86 -11.27 13.38
CA ALA A 64 14.01 -9.81 13.47
C ALA A 64 12.74 -9.15 14.04
N LEU A 65 11.55 -9.61 13.63
CA LEU A 65 10.28 -9.11 14.16
C LEU A 65 10.15 -9.43 15.65
N GLU A 66 10.41 -10.69 16.07
CA GLU A 66 10.32 -11.07 17.47
C GLU A 66 11.29 -10.26 18.34
N ALA A 67 12.54 -10.13 17.92
CA ALA A 67 13.53 -9.34 18.65
C ALA A 67 13.11 -7.87 18.80
N ARG A 68 12.54 -7.28 17.73
CA ARG A 68 12.07 -5.89 17.75
C ARG A 68 10.83 -5.70 18.64
N LEU A 69 9.88 -6.63 18.62
CA LEU A 69 8.71 -6.58 19.50
C LEU A 69 9.09 -6.74 20.97
N GLN A 70 10.08 -7.59 21.30
CA GLN A 70 10.62 -7.71 22.65
C GLN A 70 11.27 -6.40 23.13
N ASP A 71 12.09 -5.76 22.27
CA ASP A 71 12.71 -4.48 22.58
C ASP A 71 11.65 -3.39 22.81
N MET A 72 10.62 -3.31 21.94
CA MET A 72 9.52 -2.35 22.09
C MET A 72 8.67 -2.59 23.35
N GLN A 73 8.53 -3.83 23.78
CA GLN A 73 7.81 -4.16 25.03
C GLN A 73 8.57 -3.66 26.26
N GLN A 74 9.90 -3.65 26.20
CA GLN A 74 10.75 -3.22 27.30
C GLN A 74 11.02 -1.72 27.28
N ASN A 75 11.25 -1.15 26.11
CA ASN A 75 11.78 0.20 25.92
C ASN A 75 10.81 1.17 25.21
N GLY A 76 9.69 0.65 24.68
CA GLY A 76 8.70 1.42 23.92
C GLY A 76 9.22 1.98 22.59
N PRO A 77 8.42 2.77 21.85
CA PRO A 77 6.99 2.93 22.08
C PRO A 77 6.18 1.67 21.72
N GLN A 78 4.97 1.53 22.25
CA GLN A 78 4.09 0.45 21.83
C GLN A 78 3.59 0.71 20.39
N PRO A 79 3.56 -0.31 19.51
CA PRO A 79 3.03 -0.14 18.17
C PRO A 79 1.50 -0.15 18.18
N ASP A 80 0.89 0.76 17.43
CA ASP A 80 -0.53 0.70 17.09
C ASP A 80 -0.76 -0.31 15.95
N VAL A 81 0.26 -0.48 15.09
CA VAL A 81 0.16 -1.31 13.89
C VAL A 81 1.51 -1.89 13.47
N LEU A 82 1.48 -3.12 12.94
CA LEU A 82 2.56 -3.77 12.21
C LEU A 82 2.21 -3.66 10.73
N THR A 83 3.02 -2.95 9.93
CA THR A 83 2.66 -2.61 8.55
C THR A 83 3.63 -3.24 7.55
N PHE A 84 3.12 -4.12 6.71
CA PHE A 84 3.85 -4.61 5.54
C PHE A 84 3.89 -3.53 4.47
N ALA A 85 5.06 -2.95 4.28
CA ALA A 85 5.37 -1.89 3.33
C ALA A 85 6.90 -1.83 3.10
N GLY A 86 7.36 -0.93 2.27
CA GLY A 86 8.78 -0.69 2.06
C GLY A 86 9.16 -0.69 0.58
N ASN A 87 10.17 -1.47 0.20
CA ASN A 87 10.86 -1.38 -1.08
C ASN A 87 10.14 -2.10 -2.23
N GLY A 88 8.81 -2.00 -2.32
CA GLY A 88 8.01 -2.55 -3.41
C GLY A 88 6.76 -3.29 -2.95
N GLU A 89 6.41 -4.41 -3.61
CA GLU A 89 5.16 -5.15 -3.37
C GLU A 89 5.36 -6.32 -2.40
N PRO A 90 4.82 -6.28 -1.18
CA PRO A 90 5.04 -7.31 -0.17
C PRO A 90 4.43 -8.67 -0.56
N THR A 91 3.31 -8.68 -1.27
CA THR A 91 2.64 -9.93 -1.70
C THR A 91 3.38 -10.69 -2.80
N ALA A 92 4.44 -10.08 -3.36
CA ALA A 92 5.36 -10.76 -4.29
C ALA A 92 6.29 -11.76 -3.58
N HIS A 93 6.48 -11.63 -2.26
CA HIS A 93 7.38 -12.51 -1.53
C HIS A 93 6.87 -13.95 -1.54
N PRO A 94 7.72 -14.96 -1.88
CA PRO A 94 7.29 -16.35 -2.06
C PRO A 94 6.69 -16.99 -0.79
N HIS A 95 7.10 -16.52 0.39
CA HIS A 95 6.61 -16.98 1.70
C HIS A 95 5.70 -15.95 2.39
N PHE A 96 5.06 -15.06 1.61
CA PHE A 96 4.17 -14.05 2.17
C PHE A 96 3.09 -14.62 3.09
N PRO A 97 2.36 -15.69 2.72
CA PRO A 97 1.31 -16.25 3.58
C PRO A 97 1.83 -16.75 4.93
N GLU A 98 2.94 -17.46 4.92
CA GLU A 98 3.54 -18.01 6.15
C GLU A 98 4.13 -16.90 7.05
N ILE A 99 4.64 -15.84 6.45
CA ILE A 99 5.13 -14.66 7.20
C ILE A 99 3.96 -13.92 7.85
N ILE A 100 2.81 -13.82 7.20
CA ILE A 100 1.58 -13.28 7.81
C ILE A 100 1.19 -14.10 9.04
N GLU A 101 1.21 -15.44 8.96
CA GLU A 101 0.90 -16.31 10.09
C GLU A 101 1.87 -16.10 11.27
N ASP A 102 3.17 -16.07 11.00
CA ASP A 102 4.19 -15.78 12.02
C ASP A 102 3.98 -14.40 12.64
N THR A 103 3.64 -13.39 11.82
CA THR A 103 3.40 -12.01 12.30
C THR A 103 2.18 -11.94 13.21
N LEU A 104 1.06 -12.57 12.83
CA LEU A 104 -0.15 -12.62 13.66
C LEU A 104 0.13 -13.30 15.01
N MET A 105 0.84 -14.42 15.01
CA MET A 105 1.24 -15.13 16.23
C MET A 105 2.13 -14.26 17.13
N LEU A 106 3.12 -13.57 16.57
CA LEU A 106 4.01 -12.69 17.33
C LEU A 106 3.27 -11.45 17.84
N ARG A 107 2.39 -10.84 17.02
CA ARG A 107 1.54 -9.74 17.44
C ARG A 107 0.68 -10.13 18.66
N ASP A 108 0.00 -11.27 18.58
CA ASP A 108 -0.87 -11.74 19.66
C ASP A 108 -0.08 -12.01 20.95
N LYS A 109 1.16 -12.48 20.83
CA LYS A 109 2.06 -12.73 21.96
C LYS A 109 2.52 -11.46 22.67
N TYR A 110 2.90 -10.42 21.91
CA TYR A 110 3.59 -9.23 22.45
C TYR A 110 2.70 -8.00 22.53
N PHE A 111 1.83 -7.76 21.55
CA PHE A 111 0.96 -6.58 21.43
C PHE A 111 -0.41 -6.95 20.85
N PRO A 112 -1.26 -7.67 21.59
CA PRO A 112 -2.52 -8.21 21.07
C PRO A 112 -3.52 -7.16 20.59
N ASN A 113 -3.34 -5.90 20.99
CA ASN A 113 -4.19 -4.79 20.54
C ASN A 113 -3.65 -4.09 19.27
N ALA A 114 -2.41 -4.37 18.88
CA ALA A 114 -1.84 -3.81 17.65
C ALA A 114 -2.49 -4.46 16.43
N LYS A 115 -2.71 -3.66 15.37
CA LYS A 115 -3.26 -4.15 14.11
C LYS A 115 -2.16 -4.67 13.19
N VAL A 116 -2.51 -5.56 12.28
CA VAL A 116 -1.65 -5.96 11.17
C VAL A 116 -2.21 -5.38 9.88
N SER A 117 -1.39 -4.64 9.14
CA SER A 117 -1.76 -3.96 7.90
C SER A 117 -0.85 -4.38 6.75
N VAL A 118 -1.41 -4.57 5.58
CA VAL A 118 -0.66 -4.79 4.34
C VAL A 118 -1.01 -3.71 3.34
N LEU A 119 0.00 -3.00 2.82
CA LEU A 119 -0.13 -2.08 1.70
C LEU A 119 0.24 -2.83 0.42
N SER A 120 -0.74 -3.16 -0.41
CA SER A 120 -0.54 -3.91 -1.66
C SER A 120 -0.99 -3.12 -2.88
N ASN A 121 -0.23 -3.21 -3.96
CA ASN A 121 -0.63 -2.70 -5.27
C ASN A 121 -1.64 -3.60 -5.99
N SER A 122 -2.13 -4.63 -5.32
CA SER A 122 -3.19 -5.55 -5.74
C SER A 122 -2.83 -6.53 -6.87
N THR A 123 -1.62 -6.52 -7.42
CA THR A 123 -1.26 -7.36 -8.57
C THR A 123 -1.28 -8.86 -8.28
N PHE A 124 -1.10 -9.28 -7.02
CA PHE A 124 -1.02 -10.70 -6.66
C PHE A 124 -2.21 -11.23 -5.85
N ILE A 125 -3.27 -10.43 -5.67
CA ILE A 125 -4.48 -10.85 -4.92
C ILE A 125 -5.26 -11.98 -5.59
N HIS A 126 -5.00 -12.26 -6.87
CA HIS A 126 -5.55 -13.41 -7.60
C HIS A 126 -4.99 -14.77 -7.11
N ARG A 127 -3.85 -14.77 -6.39
CA ARG A 127 -3.24 -15.99 -5.86
C ARG A 127 -3.99 -16.46 -4.63
N PRO A 128 -4.54 -17.70 -4.58
CA PRO A 128 -5.38 -18.13 -3.45
C PRO A 128 -4.71 -17.98 -2.09
N ALA A 129 -3.43 -18.37 -1.95
CA ALA A 129 -2.71 -18.27 -0.68
C ALA A 129 -2.49 -16.81 -0.24
N VAL A 130 -2.29 -15.86 -1.18
CA VAL A 130 -2.21 -14.42 -0.88
C VAL A 130 -3.57 -13.89 -0.46
N PHE A 131 -4.63 -14.24 -1.19
CA PHE A 131 -6.00 -13.87 -0.86
C PHE A 131 -6.39 -14.33 0.55
N ASP A 132 -6.12 -15.60 0.87
CA ASP A 132 -6.41 -16.17 2.19
C ASP A 132 -5.61 -15.48 3.31
N ALA A 133 -4.34 -15.15 3.07
CA ALA A 133 -3.52 -14.41 4.02
C ALA A 133 -4.03 -12.99 4.27
N LEU A 134 -4.43 -12.27 3.21
CA LEU A 134 -4.99 -10.93 3.30
C LEU A 134 -6.35 -10.90 4.02
N ASN A 135 -7.12 -11.99 3.97
CA ASN A 135 -8.37 -12.10 4.72
C ASN A 135 -8.19 -12.33 6.24
N LYS A 136 -6.98 -12.69 6.69
CA LYS A 136 -6.67 -12.94 8.12
C LYS A 136 -6.23 -11.69 8.88
N ILE A 137 -5.85 -10.63 8.19
CA ILE A 137 -5.27 -9.42 8.79
C ILE A 137 -6.34 -8.35 9.06
N ASP A 138 -6.00 -7.38 9.90
CA ASP A 138 -6.93 -6.31 10.31
C ASP A 138 -7.19 -5.28 9.21
N ASN A 139 -6.14 -4.89 8.46
CA ASN A 139 -6.22 -3.87 7.43
C ASN A 139 -5.61 -4.38 6.11
N ASN A 140 -6.44 -4.97 5.28
CA ASN A 140 -6.12 -5.34 3.91
C ASN A 140 -6.28 -4.10 3.02
N ILE A 141 -5.18 -3.37 2.78
CA ILE A 141 -5.17 -2.09 2.07
C ILE A 141 -4.74 -2.31 0.63
N LEU A 142 -5.68 -2.16 -0.28
CA LEU A 142 -5.54 -2.46 -1.70
C LEU A 142 -5.55 -1.17 -2.52
N LYS A 143 -4.53 -1.00 -3.35
CA LYS A 143 -4.38 0.16 -4.23
C LYS A 143 -5.34 0.05 -5.41
N LEU A 144 -6.08 1.16 -5.66
CA LEU A 144 -6.87 1.39 -6.87
C LEU A 144 -6.90 2.91 -7.14
N ASP A 145 -5.95 3.43 -7.90
CA ASP A 145 -5.82 4.88 -8.12
C ASP A 145 -6.80 5.41 -9.16
N THR A 146 -7.27 4.55 -10.06
CA THR A 146 -8.26 4.87 -11.09
C THR A 146 -8.77 3.56 -11.72
N VAL A 147 -9.76 3.68 -12.58
CA VAL A 147 -10.25 2.59 -13.44
C VAL A 147 -9.93 2.82 -14.93
N ASP A 148 -9.18 3.86 -15.24
CA ASP A 148 -8.68 4.18 -16.59
C ASP A 148 -7.36 3.43 -16.82
N GLU A 149 -7.36 2.43 -17.71
CA GLU A 149 -6.18 1.61 -17.99
C GLU A 149 -5.02 2.40 -18.60
N ASP A 150 -5.31 3.37 -19.46
CA ASP A 150 -4.27 4.22 -20.06
C ASP A 150 -3.56 5.08 -18.99
N TYR A 151 -4.33 5.58 -18.03
CA TYR A 151 -3.77 6.27 -16.88
C TYR A 151 -2.90 5.34 -16.04
N ILE A 152 -3.37 4.14 -15.69
CA ILE A 152 -2.60 3.16 -14.91
C ILE A 152 -1.28 2.81 -15.62
N HIS A 153 -1.30 2.56 -16.92
CA HIS A 153 -0.09 2.29 -17.69
C HIS A 153 0.87 3.49 -17.75
N THR A 154 0.36 4.70 -17.65
CA THR A 154 1.18 5.94 -17.64
C THR A 154 1.75 6.22 -16.26
N VAL A 155 0.97 6.06 -15.19
CA VAL A 155 1.26 6.51 -13.82
C VAL A 155 1.78 5.38 -12.95
N ASP A 156 1.07 4.24 -12.89
CA ASP A 156 1.43 3.10 -12.05
C ASP A 156 2.42 2.16 -12.73
N ARG A 157 2.42 2.13 -14.06
CA ARG A 157 3.40 1.44 -14.91
C ARG A 157 3.59 -0.03 -14.50
N PRO A 158 2.54 -0.87 -14.58
CA PRO A 158 2.67 -2.30 -14.27
C PRO A 158 3.76 -2.94 -15.13
N THR A 159 4.60 -3.79 -14.50
CA THR A 159 5.74 -4.45 -15.16
C THR A 159 5.35 -5.76 -15.86
N GLY A 160 4.13 -6.22 -15.64
CA GLY A 160 3.53 -7.41 -16.23
C GLY A 160 2.11 -7.15 -16.73
N HIS A 161 1.40 -8.23 -17.03
CA HIS A 161 -0.02 -8.13 -17.37
C HIS A 161 -0.80 -7.51 -16.21
N TYR A 162 -1.65 -6.54 -16.53
CA TYR A 162 -2.55 -5.88 -15.60
C TYR A 162 -3.86 -5.53 -16.31
N SER A 163 -4.96 -5.92 -15.73
CA SER A 163 -6.30 -5.53 -16.17
C SER A 163 -7.10 -5.03 -14.98
N VAL A 164 -7.60 -3.81 -15.08
CA VAL A 164 -8.43 -3.19 -14.05
C VAL A 164 -9.66 -4.06 -13.75
N GLY A 165 -10.31 -4.57 -14.80
CA GLY A 165 -11.50 -5.42 -14.64
C GLY A 165 -11.21 -6.68 -13.82
N GLU A 166 -10.10 -7.39 -14.11
CA GLU A 166 -9.70 -8.58 -13.34
C GLU A 166 -9.39 -8.25 -11.88
N ILE A 167 -8.66 -7.15 -11.63
CA ILE A 167 -8.32 -6.71 -10.28
C ILE A 167 -9.58 -6.34 -9.49
N VAL A 168 -10.52 -5.63 -10.09
CA VAL A 168 -11.80 -5.27 -9.45
C VAL A 168 -12.61 -6.52 -9.08
N GLU A 169 -12.68 -7.52 -9.95
CA GLU A 169 -13.37 -8.78 -9.62
C GLU A 169 -12.71 -9.50 -8.43
N HIS A 170 -11.37 -9.50 -8.35
CA HIS A 170 -10.68 -10.04 -7.19
C HIS A 170 -10.90 -9.19 -5.91
N MET A 171 -10.99 -7.86 -6.02
CA MET A 171 -11.33 -7.00 -4.89
C MET A 171 -12.75 -7.26 -4.37
N LYS A 172 -13.73 -7.45 -5.26
CA LYS A 172 -15.10 -7.83 -4.88
C LYS A 172 -15.17 -9.16 -4.12
N ALA A 173 -14.27 -10.10 -4.44
CA ALA A 173 -14.22 -11.40 -3.77
C ALA A 173 -13.90 -11.30 -2.28
N PHE A 174 -13.27 -10.20 -1.81
CA PHE A 174 -13.07 -9.95 -0.38
C PHE A 174 -14.36 -9.61 0.38
N GLN A 175 -15.48 -9.37 -0.31
CA GLN A 175 -16.81 -9.13 0.28
C GLN A 175 -16.79 -8.01 1.35
N GLY A 176 -16.06 -6.94 1.08
CA GLY A 176 -15.89 -5.80 1.97
C GLY A 176 -14.74 -5.91 2.97
N ASN A 177 -14.07 -7.07 3.09
CA ASN A 177 -12.88 -7.22 3.96
C ASN A 177 -11.62 -6.62 3.30
N CYS A 178 -11.74 -5.40 2.82
CA CYS A 178 -10.63 -4.64 2.25
C CYS A 178 -10.85 -3.14 2.44
N ILE A 179 -9.76 -2.41 2.36
CA ILE A 179 -9.70 -0.96 2.35
C ILE A 179 -9.16 -0.55 0.98
N ILE A 180 -9.86 0.29 0.25
CA ILE A 180 -9.33 0.84 -1.00
C ILE A 180 -8.47 2.06 -0.69
N GLN A 181 -7.24 2.06 -1.18
CA GLN A 181 -6.32 3.18 -1.06
C GLN A 181 -6.07 3.81 -2.42
N THR A 182 -6.25 5.14 -2.52
CA THR A 182 -6.16 5.89 -3.77
C THR A 182 -5.29 7.13 -3.60
N MET A 183 -4.27 7.26 -4.46
CA MET A 183 -3.48 8.46 -4.63
C MET A 183 -4.19 9.42 -5.58
N PHE A 184 -4.45 10.65 -5.13
CA PHE A 184 -4.86 11.75 -6.00
C PHE A 184 -3.71 12.74 -6.12
N MET A 185 -3.37 13.07 -7.35
CA MET A 185 -2.26 13.97 -7.67
C MET A 185 -2.54 14.74 -8.95
N LYS A 186 -1.69 15.71 -9.24
CA LYS A 186 -1.73 16.56 -10.43
C LYS A 186 -0.35 16.65 -11.06
N GLY A 187 -0.27 17.26 -12.22
CA GLY A 187 0.99 17.49 -12.90
C GLY A 187 1.06 16.85 -14.28
N SER A 188 2.26 16.66 -14.75
CA SER A 188 2.51 16.04 -16.06
C SER A 188 3.61 14.99 -15.99
N TYR A 189 3.53 13.97 -16.82
CA TYR A 189 4.57 12.98 -17.00
C TYR A 189 4.80 12.73 -18.49
N GLN A 190 6.03 12.96 -18.96
CA GLN A 190 6.40 12.82 -20.38
C GLN A 190 5.44 13.58 -21.33
N GLY A 191 5.04 14.78 -20.92
CA GLY A 191 4.14 15.64 -21.71
C GLY A 191 2.66 15.25 -21.67
N LYS A 192 2.27 14.25 -20.89
CA LYS A 192 0.88 13.87 -20.64
C LYS A 192 0.40 14.44 -19.32
N ASP A 193 -0.82 14.96 -19.31
CA ASP A 193 -1.51 15.33 -18.07
C ASP A 193 -1.80 14.08 -17.23
N VAL A 194 -1.46 14.13 -15.93
CA VAL A 194 -1.67 13.05 -14.97
C VAL A 194 -2.53 13.50 -13.78
N ASP A 195 -3.33 14.54 -13.96
CA ASP A 195 -4.33 14.98 -12.99
C ASP A 195 -5.51 14.00 -12.94
N ASN A 196 -5.64 13.25 -11.84
CA ASN A 196 -6.76 12.33 -11.61
C ASN A 196 -7.81 12.87 -10.63
N THR A 197 -7.75 14.15 -10.29
CA THR A 197 -8.71 14.76 -9.34
C THR A 197 -10.03 15.18 -10.00
N SER A 198 -10.10 15.21 -11.33
CA SER A 198 -11.29 15.63 -12.08
C SER A 198 -12.39 14.55 -12.10
N ASP A 199 -13.63 14.97 -12.37
CA ASP A 199 -14.79 14.07 -12.46
C ASP A 199 -14.62 12.98 -13.53
N LYS A 200 -13.81 13.22 -14.55
CA LYS A 200 -13.46 12.22 -15.57
C LYS A 200 -12.89 10.93 -14.94
N TYR A 201 -12.05 11.06 -13.91
CA TYR A 201 -11.42 9.93 -13.23
C TYR A 201 -12.16 9.54 -11.95
N VAL A 202 -12.64 10.53 -11.19
CA VAL A 202 -13.27 10.31 -9.88
C VAL A 202 -14.60 9.58 -9.99
N LEU A 203 -15.48 9.98 -10.91
CA LEU A 203 -16.82 9.40 -10.97
C LEU A 203 -16.80 7.92 -11.41
N PRO A 204 -16.12 7.49 -12.51
CA PRO A 204 -16.02 6.08 -12.84
C PRO A 204 -15.34 5.23 -11.76
N TRP A 205 -14.31 5.78 -11.11
CA TRP A 205 -13.64 5.12 -9.99
C TRP A 205 -14.61 4.92 -8.80
N LEU A 206 -15.40 5.93 -8.45
CA LEU A 206 -16.37 5.85 -7.35
C LEU A 206 -17.43 4.79 -7.62
N GLU A 207 -17.93 4.69 -8.86
CA GLU A 207 -18.90 3.64 -9.22
C GLU A 207 -18.32 2.23 -8.99
N VAL A 208 -17.06 2.00 -9.34
CA VAL A 208 -16.39 0.73 -9.09
C VAL A 208 -16.14 0.50 -7.59
N VAL A 209 -15.77 1.53 -6.85
CA VAL A 209 -15.63 1.44 -5.37
C VAL A 209 -16.96 1.04 -4.72
N LYS A 210 -18.09 1.55 -5.19
CA LYS A 210 -19.43 1.14 -4.75
C LYS A 210 -19.73 -0.34 -5.03
N GLU A 211 -19.25 -0.86 -6.15
CA GLU A 211 -19.38 -2.29 -6.47
C GLU A 211 -18.50 -3.18 -5.58
N ILE A 212 -17.27 -2.74 -5.28
CA ILE A 212 -16.34 -3.46 -4.38
C ILE A 212 -16.88 -3.50 -2.94
N LYS A 213 -17.58 -2.44 -2.51
CA LYS A 213 -18.11 -2.26 -1.14
C LYS A 213 -17.05 -2.42 -0.06
N PRO A 214 -15.92 -1.71 -0.12
CA PRO A 214 -14.87 -1.82 0.89
C PRO A 214 -15.37 -1.35 2.25
N CYS A 215 -14.74 -1.83 3.34
CA CYS A 215 -15.07 -1.35 4.68
C CYS A 215 -14.63 0.11 4.91
N GLN A 216 -13.69 0.60 4.12
CA GLN A 216 -13.19 1.98 4.17
C GLN A 216 -12.50 2.35 2.85
N VAL A 217 -12.47 3.64 2.55
CA VAL A 217 -11.60 4.24 1.52
C VAL A 217 -10.57 5.14 2.21
N MET A 218 -9.32 5.06 1.78
CA MET A 218 -8.23 5.95 2.18
C MET A 218 -7.78 6.75 0.96
N ILE A 219 -8.02 8.06 0.97
CA ILE A 219 -7.50 8.94 -0.08
C ILE A 219 -6.35 9.77 0.45
N TYR A 220 -5.34 10.00 -0.40
CA TYR A 220 -4.16 10.75 -0.03
C TYR A 220 -3.54 11.42 -1.25
N THR A 221 -2.62 12.33 -1.01
CA THR A 221 -1.82 12.98 -2.06
C THR A 221 -0.33 12.80 -1.79
N ILE A 222 0.50 13.23 -2.72
CA ILE A 222 1.96 13.22 -2.61
C ILE A 222 2.37 13.94 -1.31
N ASP A 223 3.26 13.34 -0.53
CA ASP A 223 3.77 13.93 0.70
C ASP A 223 5.29 14.07 0.69
N ARG A 224 5.96 13.16 0.00
CA ARG A 224 7.41 13.10 -0.10
C ARG A 224 7.88 13.37 -1.52
N GLU A 225 9.18 13.53 -1.66
CA GLU A 225 9.83 13.65 -2.95
C GLU A 225 9.54 12.41 -3.83
N THR A 226 9.21 12.67 -5.07
CA THR A 226 8.87 11.66 -6.09
C THR A 226 10.00 11.54 -7.11
N PRO A 227 10.14 10.40 -7.80
CA PRO A 227 11.17 10.25 -8.83
C PRO A 227 10.94 11.17 -10.04
N ASP A 228 9.69 11.52 -10.34
CA ASP A 228 9.36 12.55 -11.30
C ASP A 228 9.06 13.86 -10.56
N HIS A 229 9.62 14.98 -11.04
CA HIS A 229 9.55 16.26 -10.35
C HIS A 229 8.46 17.21 -10.89
N ASP A 230 7.75 16.81 -11.96
CA ASP A 230 6.65 17.59 -12.54
C ASP A 230 5.29 17.23 -11.91
N LEU A 231 5.30 16.44 -10.83
CA LEU A 231 4.12 16.07 -10.09
C LEU A 231 3.81 17.07 -8.99
N CYS A 232 2.53 17.31 -8.78
CA CYS A 232 2.01 18.23 -7.75
C CYS A 232 0.99 17.53 -6.86
N LYS A 233 0.86 18.02 -5.63
CA LYS A 233 -0.20 17.59 -4.70
C LYS A 233 -1.59 17.94 -5.25
N ALA A 234 -2.57 17.08 -5.02
CA ALA A 234 -3.97 17.50 -5.01
C ALA A 234 -4.19 18.53 -3.90
N THR A 235 -5.05 19.51 -4.10
CA THR A 235 -5.37 20.51 -3.08
C THR A 235 -6.25 19.91 -1.98
N HIS A 236 -6.33 20.59 -0.83
CA HIS A 236 -7.23 20.18 0.26
C HIS A 236 -8.69 20.18 -0.23
N GLU A 237 -9.09 21.20 -0.99
CA GLU A 237 -10.44 21.36 -1.53
C GLU A 237 -10.80 20.22 -2.49
N GLU A 238 -9.86 19.81 -3.35
CA GLU A 238 -10.05 18.66 -4.25
C GLU A 238 -10.24 17.35 -3.48
N LEU A 239 -9.40 17.10 -2.47
CA LEU A 239 -9.52 15.90 -1.64
C LEU A 239 -10.80 15.92 -0.80
N ASP A 240 -11.18 17.08 -0.23
CA ASP A 240 -12.42 17.23 0.55
C ASP A 240 -13.66 17.01 -0.32
N ARG A 241 -13.66 17.51 -1.57
CA ARG A 241 -14.72 17.25 -2.54
C ARG A 241 -14.86 15.75 -2.83
N ILE A 242 -13.74 15.07 -3.09
CA ILE A 242 -13.75 13.62 -3.35
C ILE A 242 -14.22 12.86 -2.10
N ALA A 243 -13.76 13.24 -0.93
CA ALA A 243 -14.19 12.64 0.33
C ALA A 243 -15.70 12.84 0.58
N ALA A 244 -16.24 13.99 0.21
CA ALA A 244 -17.69 14.26 0.32
C ALA A 244 -18.49 13.30 -0.58
N LEU A 245 -18.07 13.10 -1.85
CA LEU A 245 -18.72 12.15 -2.76
C LEU A 245 -18.68 10.71 -2.20
N ILE A 246 -17.57 10.28 -1.62
CA ILE A 246 -17.45 8.95 -1.01
C ILE A 246 -18.41 8.82 0.19
N LYS A 247 -18.50 9.87 1.04
CA LYS A 247 -19.40 9.88 2.22
C LYS A 247 -20.87 9.85 1.82
N GLU A 248 -21.26 10.51 0.73
CA GLU A 248 -22.63 10.49 0.21
C GLU A 248 -23.07 9.07 -0.16
N GLU A 249 -22.15 8.21 -0.58
CA GLU A 249 -22.41 6.79 -0.82
C GLU A 249 -22.39 5.92 0.46
N GLY A 250 -22.25 6.53 1.63
CA GLY A 250 -22.26 5.83 2.92
C GLY A 250 -20.96 5.05 3.23
N ILE A 251 -19.89 5.31 2.49
CA ILE A 251 -18.59 4.62 2.66
C ILE A 251 -17.71 5.42 3.61
N PRO A 252 -17.16 4.81 4.69
CA PRO A 252 -16.18 5.46 5.55
C PRO A 252 -14.95 5.90 4.76
N VAL A 253 -14.50 7.15 4.94
CA VAL A 253 -13.33 7.68 4.26
C VAL A 253 -12.39 8.40 5.21
N SER A 254 -11.09 8.18 5.04
CA SER A 254 -10.03 8.97 5.65
C SER A 254 -9.21 9.71 4.59
N VAL A 255 -8.82 10.95 4.92
CA VAL A 255 -8.05 11.82 4.04
C VAL A 255 -6.68 12.09 4.65
N SER A 256 -5.63 12.06 3.83
CA SER A 256 -4.27 12.47 4.22
C SER A 256 -3.73 13.48 3.19
N TYR A 257 -3.51 14.71 3.65
CA TYR A 257 -3.06 15.85 2.85
C TYR A 257 -1.53 15.90 2.71
#